data_847998b80ed9cf2c852061907e757f91
#
_entry.id   847998b80ed9cf2c852061907e757f91
#
_cell.length_a   1.000
_cell.length_b   1.000
_cell.length_c   1.000
_cell.angle_alpha   90.00
_cell.angle_beta   90.00
_cell.angle_gamma   90.00
#
_symmetry.space_group_name_H-M   'P 1'
#
loop_
_entity.id
_entity.type
_entity.pdbx_description
1 polymer ?
#
loop_
_entity_poly.entity_id
_entity_poly.type
_entity_poly.pdbx_seq_one_letter_code
_entity_poly.pdbx_strand_id
1 'polypeptide(L)'
;MPAIIDQDGIGGMQTSIFESGAILLYLSGKTGKYIPSDMKRQVLVWEWLMWQMAGFGPMLGQVHHFNHYAPVKIDYAIERYMNEASRLYGVLDTQLSKGDYVTGDDYTIADMAILPWTKSYARQGIDIAKFPNIARWRETLHNRKAVQKAYEIEAEIEAEMGEKNKTDLRELSGEEWQKLFGTTKPK
;
A
#
# COMPACT_ATOMS: atom_id res chain seq x y z
N MET A 1 -10.79 4.87 2.43
CA MET A 1 -9.66 5.80 2.17
C MET A 1 -9.25 6.44 3.47
N PRO A 2 -7.95 6.53 3.80
CA PRO A 2 -7.52 7.16 5.03
C PRO A 2 -7.74 8.66 4.98
N ALA A 3 -8.16 9.25 6.11
CA ALA A 3 -8.27 10.69 6.32
C ALA A 3 -7.82 11.01 7.74
N ILE A 4 -7.22 12.18 7.92
CA ILE A 4 -6.83 12.72 9.22
C ILE A 4 -7.39 14.12 9.39
N ILE A 5 -7.56 14.53 10.65
CA ILE A 5 -7.85 15.91 11.04
C ILE A 5 -6.70 16.34 11.94
N ASP A 6 -5.91 17.30 11.47
CA ASP A 6 -4.85 17.93 12.26
C ASP A 6 -5.42 19.17 12.93
N GLN A 7 -5.44 19.17 14.28
CA GLN A 7 -6.01 20.27 15.07
C GLN A 7 -5.13 21.53 15.05
N ASP A 8 -3.82 21.34 14.83
CA ASP A 8 -2.82 22.41 14.68
C ASP A 8 -2.19 22.30 13.28
N GLY A 9 -3.02 22.45 12.26
CA GLY A 9 -2.63 22.30 10.87
C GLY A 9 -2.05 23.56 10.24
N ILE A 10 -2.31 23.75 8.95
CA ILE A 10 -1.76 24.86 8.17
C ILE A 10 -2.20 26.21 8.75
N GLY A 11 -1.22 27.05 9.08
CA GLY A 11 -1.48 28.36 9.69
C GLY A 11 -2.06 28.32 11.11
N GLY A 12 -1.88 27.19 11.83
CA GLY A 12 -2.44 26.99 13.17
C GLY A 12 -3.95 26.70 13.17
N MET A 13 -4.52 26.36 12.00
CA MET A 13 -5.94 26.06 11.85
C MET A 13 -6.16 24.56 11.69
N GLN A 14 -7.33 24.09 12.13
CA GLN A 14 -7.75 22.72 11.89
C GLN A 14 -7.74 22.42 10.37
N THR A 15 -7.05 21.36 9.98
CA THR A 15 -6.88 20.98 8.57
C THR A 15 -7.25 19.51 8.38
N SER A 16 -8.17 19.24 7.46
CA SER A 16 -8.51 17.88 7.02
C SER A 16 -7.70 17.50 5.80
N ILE A 17 -7.08 16.31 5.84
CA ILE A 17 -6.30 15.75 4.75
C ILE A 17 -6.76 14.32 4.48
N PHE A 18 -6.99 13.97 3.21
CA PHE A 18 -7.27 12.62 2.77
C PHE A 18 -6.21 12.17 1.73
N GLU A 19 -6.24 10.93 1.29
CA GLU A 19 -5.22 10.22 0.52
C GLU A 19 -3.94 9.93 1.32
N SER A 20 -3.57 8.65 1.41
CA SER A 20 -2.39 8.22 2.19
C SER A 20 -1.09 8.90 1.74
N GLY A 21 -0.90 9.08 0.43
CA GLY A 21 0.26 9.79 -0.11
C GLY A 21 0.29 11.27 0.27
N ALA A 22 -0.87 11.95 0.21
CA ALA A 22 -0.98 13.35 0.62
C ALA A 22 -0.76 13.52 2.12
N ILE A 23 -1.27 12.59 2.94
CA ILE A 23 -1.06 12.56 4.39
C ILE A 23 0.44 12.41 4.71
N LEU A 24 1.14 11.48 4.03
CA LEU A 24 2.58 11.28 4.20
C LEU A 24 3.38 12.54 3.82
N LEU A 25 3.06 13.16 2.69
CA LEU A 25 3.69 14.42 2.25
C LEU A 25 3.44 15.54 3.25
N TYR A 26 2.20 15.72 3.69
CA TYR A 26 1.84 16.73 4.68
C TYR A 26 2.60 16.55 5.99
N LEU A 27 2.59 15.33 6.54
CA LEU A 27 3.25 15.05 7.82
C LEU A 27 4.78 15.17 7.72
N SER A 28 5.37 14.77 6.59
CA SER A 28 6.82 14.94 6.37
C SER A 28 7.19 16.41 6.25
N GLY A 29 6.40 17.22 5.56
CA GLY A 29 6.59 18.66 5.47
C GLY A 29 6.42 19.37 6.81
N LYS A 30 5.37 19.01 7.58
CA LYS A 30 5.11 19.58 8.92
C LYS A 30 6.22 19.25 9.91
N THR A 31 6.77 18.04 9.87
CA THR A 31 7.74 17.57 10.87
C THR A 31 9.20 17.70 10.43
N GLY A 32 9.47 17.89 9.15
CA GLY A 32 10.81 17.84 8.58
C GLY A 32 11.45 16.44 8.63
N LYS A 33 10.64 15.37 8.82
CA LYS A 33 11.12 13.99 9.00
C LYS A 33 10.75 13.11 7.79
N TYR A 34 11.58 12.10 7.54
CA TYR A 34 11.36 11.06 6.53
C TYR A 34 11.28 11.59 5.08
N ILE A 35 11.83 12.78 4.87
CA ILE A 35 12.05 13.40 3.57
C ILE A 35 13.39 14.15 3.61
N PRO A 36 14.25 14.02 2.59
CA PRO A 36 15.50 14.78 2.52
C PRO A 36 15.28 16.28 2.46
N SER A 37 16.24 17.07 2.93
CA SER A 37 16.16 18.53 2.87
C SER A 37 16.52 19.11 1.48
N ASP A 38 17.32 18.37 0.70
CA ASP A 38 17.71 18.81 -0.66
C ASP A 38 16.68 18.37 -1.72
N MET A 39 16.39 19.27 -2.64
CA MET A 39 15.38 19.09 -3.68
C MET A 39 15.64 17.89 -4.59
N LYS A 40 16.90 17.60 -4.93
CA LYS A 40 17.24 16.48 -5.82
C LYS A 40 16.82 15.15 -5.23
N ARG A 41 17.08 14.96 -3.92
CA ARG A 41 16.69 13.74 -3.18
C ARG A 41 15.19 13.71 -2.88
N GLN A 42 14.55 14.90 -2.67
CA GLN A 42 13.08 14.98 -2.53
C GLN A 42 12.37 14.49 -3.79
N VAL A 43 12.82 14.88 -4.97
CA VAL A 43 12.24 14.42 -6.24
C VAL A 43 12.25 12.90 -6.33
N LEU A 44 13.34 12.23 -5.94
CA LEU A 44 13.42 10.77 -5.93
C LEU A 44 12.39 10.15 -4.96
N VAL A 45 12.16 10.77 -3.79
CA VAL A 45 11.11 10.32 -2.85
C VAL A 45 9.73 10.47 -3.48
N TRP A 46 9.46 11.59 -4.15
CA TRP A 46 8.17 11.82 -4.82
C TRP A 46 7.93 10.85 -5.98
N GLU A 47 8.95 10.55 -6.79
CA GLU A 47 8.87 9.57 -7.88
C GLU A 47 8.41 8.20 -7.33
N TRP A 48 9.06 7.70 -6.28
CA TRP A 48 8.72 6.40 -5.71
C TRP A 48 7.39 6.41 -4.92
N LEU A 49 7.06 7.52 -4.29
CA LEU A 49 5.74 7.69 -3.68
C LEU A 49 4.64 7.66 -4.75
N MET A 50 4.80 8.43 -5.84
CA MET A 50 3.82 8.44 -6.94
C MET A 50 3.78 7.11 -7.69
N TRP A 51 4.92 6.44 -7.87
CA TRP A 51 4.97 5.10 -8.44
C TRP A 51 4.12 4.10 -7.63
N GLN A 52 4.16 4.19 -6.30
CA GLN A 52 3.30 3.38 -5.43
C GLN A 52 1.83 3.78 -5.59
N MET A 53 1.50 5.07 -5.50
CA MET A 53 0.12 5.57 -5.54
C MET A 53 -0.57 5.31 -6.89
N ALA A 54 0.16 5.47 -8.00
CA ALA A 54 -0.40 5.35 -9.35
C ALA A 54 -0.32 3.95 -9.94
N GLY A 55 0.62 3.13 -9.52
CA GLY A 55 0.91 1.83 -10.14
C GLY A 55 0.89 0.67 -9.17
N PHE A 56 1.85 0.62 -8.24
CA PHE A 56 2.07 -0.57 -7.40
C PHE A 56 0.83 -0.94 -6.59
N GLY A 57 0.31 -0.02 -5.79
CA GLY A 57 -0.89 -0.22 -4.98
C GLY A 57 -2.12 -0.59 -5.83
N PRO A 58 -2.51 0.22 -6.81
CA PRO A 58 -3.67 -0.05 -7.64
C PRO A 58 -3.61 -1.38 -8.39
N MET A 59 -2.45 -1.75 -8.95
CA MET A 59 -2.32 -3.02 -9.69
C MET A 59 -2.38 -4.23 -8.75
N LEU A 60 -1.75 -4.18 -7.58
CA LEU A 60 -1.87 -5.22 -6.57
C LEU A 60 -3.30 -5.34 -6.01
N GLY A 61 -4.02 -4.22 -5.92
CA GLY A 61 -5.44 -4.21 -5.60
C GLY A 61 -6.28 -4.98 -6.62
N GLN A 62 -5.98 -4.86 -7.92
CA GLN A 62 -6.63 -5.65 -8.96
C GLN A 62 -6.28 -7.14 -8.87
N VAL A 63 -5.01 -7.48 -8.52
CA VAL A 63 -4.64 -8.88 -8.25
C VAL A 63 -5.52 -9.46 -7.13
N HIS A 64 -5.66 -8.75 -6.02
CA HIS A 64 -6.53 -9.19 -4.93
C HIS A 64 -7.98 -9.34 -5.39
N HIS A 65 -8.51 -8.37 -6.15
CA HIS A 65 -9.88 -8.43 -6.64
C HIS A 65 -10.12 -9.66 -7.51
N PHE A 66 -9.34 -9.86 -8.57
CA PHE A 66 -9.60 -10.93 -9.53
C PHE A 66 -9.22 -12.31 -9.01
N ASN A 67 -8.25 -12.43 -8.09
CA ASN A 67 -7.87 -13.72 -7.52
C ASN A 67 -8.79 -14.17 -6.37
N HIS A 68 -9.36 -13.22 -5.59
CA HIS A 68 -10.01 -13.57 -4.32
C HIS A 68 -11.42 -13.03 -4.16
N TYR A 69 -11.76 -11.90 -4.80
CA TYR A 69 -13.02 -11.21 -4.53
C TYR A 69 -13.99 -11.24 -5.71
N ALA A 70 -13.50 -11.32 -6.94
CA ALA A 70 -14.36 -11.34 -8.12
C ALA A 70 -15.34 -12.51 -8.05
N PRO A 71 -16.66 -12.29 -8.26
CA PRO A 71 -17.66 -13.34 -8.21
C PRO A 71 -17.56 -14.29 -9.41
N VAL A 72 -16.94 -13.83 -10.48
CA VAL A 72 -16.71 -14.59 -11.73
C VAL A 72 -15.22 -14.66 -11.97
N LYS A 73 -14.73 -15.87 -12.21
CA LYS A 73 -13.34 -16.08 -12.59
C LYS A 73 -13.12 -15.61 -14.02
N ILE A 74 -12.19 -14.66 -14.21
CA ILE A 74 -11.80 -14.10 -15.51
C ILE A 74 -10.30 -14.38 -15.71
N ASP A 75 -9.97 -15.50 -16.32
CA ASP A 75 -8.59 -15.98 -16.44
C ASP A 75 -7.66 -14.95 -17.09
N TYR A 76 -8.13 -14.25 -18.12
CA TYR A 76 -7.35 -13.18 -18.76
C TYR A 76 -7.01 -12.04 -17.81
N ALA A 77 -7.96 -11.60 -16.97
CA ALA A 77 -7.71 -10.54 -15.99
C ALA A 77 -6.73 -11.01 -14.91
N ILE A 78 -6.90 -12.22 -14.41
CA ILE A 78 -6.01 -12.85 -13.42
C ILE A 78 -4.58 -12.88 -13.97
N GLU A 79 -4.38 -13.46 -15.15
CA GLU A 79 -3.06 -13.56 -15.79
C GLU A 79 -2.43 -12.18 -16.00
N ARG A 80 -3.20 -11.24 -16.58
CA ARG A 80 -2.73 -9.89 -16.84
C ARG A 80 -2.22 -9.20 -15.58
N TYR A 81 -3.02 -9.20 -14.50
CA TYR A 81 -2.66 -8.49 -13.27
C TYR A 81 -1.58 -9.20 -12.47
N MET A 82 -1.52 -10.53 -12.48
CA MET A 82 -0.42 -11.29 -11.88
C MET A 82 0.91 -11.02 -12.58
N ASN A 83 0.91 -10.97 -13.92
CA ASN A 83 2.11 -10.63 -14.70
C ASN A 83 2.57 -9.20 -14.39
N GLU A 84 1.65 -8.25 -14.30
CA GLU A 84 1.98 -6.88 -13.93
C GLU A 84 2.50 -6.77 -12.48
N ALA A 85 1.90 -7.49 -11.53
CA ALA A 85 2.41 -7.56 -10.16
C ALA A 85 3.86 -8.08 -10.13
N SER A 86 4.13 -9.20 -10.81
CA SER A 86 5.49 -9.75 -10.91
C SER A 86 6.49 -8.76 -11.50
N ARG A 87 6.08 -8.04 -12.56
CA ARG A 87 6.90 -6.98 -13.17
C ARG A 87 7.20 -5.84 -12.18
N LEU A 88 6.19 -5.38 -11.45
CA LEU A 88 6.34 -4.30 -10.45
C LEU A 88 7.22 -4.74 -9.28
N TYR A 89 7.09 -5.97 -8.80
CA TYR A 89 8.02 -6.52 -7.81
C TYR A 89 9.45 -6.56 -8.35
N GLY A 90 9.66 -6.91 -9.61
CA GLY A 90 10.98 -6.87 -10.26
C GLY A 90 11.57 -5.46 -10.32
N VAL A 91 10.75 -4.45 -10.61
CA VAL A 91 11.18 -3.02 -10.59
C VAL A 91 11.62 -2.62 -9.19
N LEU A 92 10.82 -2.94 -8.17
CA LEU A 92 11.14 -2.64 -6.77
C LEU A 92 12.41 -3.37 -6.31
N ASP A 93 12.57 -4.66 -6.63
CA ASP A 93 13.73 -5.45 -6.26
C ASP A 93 15.01 -4.89 -6.89
N THR A 94 14.94 -4.53 -8.17
CA THR A 94 16.06 -3.88 -8.87
C THR A 94 16.42 -2.53 -8.24
N GLN A 95 15.44 -1.75 -7.79
CA GLN A 95 15.74 -0.50 -7.11
C GLN A 95 16.42 -0.74 -5.75
N LEU A 96 15.89 -1.68 -4.97
CA LEU A 96 16.41 -2.04 -3.65
C LEU A 96 17.80 -2.73 -3.70
N SER A 97 18.26 -3.16 -4.87
CA SER A 97 19.65 -3.63 -5.03
C SER A 97 20.68 -2.51 -4.95
N LYS A 98 20.26 -1.23 -5.03
CA LYS A 98 21.13 -0.04 -5.06
C LYS A 98 21.33 0.60 -3.69
N GLY A 99 20.60 0.16 -2.65
CA GLY A 99 20.69 0.74 -1.31
C GLY A 99 19.81 -0.01 -0.31
N ASP A 100 19.82 0.45 0.93
CA ASP A 100 19.07 -0.19 2.01
C ASP A 100 17.58 0.10 1.95
N TYR A 101 17.20 1.26 1.38
CA TYR A 101 15.82 1.72 1.23
C TYR A 101 15.52 2.09 -0.23
N VAL A 102 14.25 2.31 -0.52
CA VAL A 102 13.79 2.58 -1.90
C VAL A 102 14.46 3.80 -2.53
N THR A 103 14.82 4.80 -1.72
CA THR A 103 15.47 6.03 -2.19
C THR A 103 16.96 6.12 -1.84
N GLY A 104 17.58 5.00 -1.47
CA GLY A 104 19.01 4.90 -1.13
C GLY A 104 19.24 4.52 0.35
N ASP A 105 20.00 5.34 1.08
CA ASP A 105 20.43 5.00 2.44
C ASP A 105 19.47 5.49 3.53
N ASP A 106 18.48 6.33 3.19
CA ASP A 106 17.55 6.91 4.14
C ASP A 106 16.15 6.30 4.03
N TYR A 107 15.59 5.93 5.18
CA TYR A 107 14.18 5.54 5.30
C TYR A 107 13.26 6.75 5.10
N THR A 108 12.36 6.68 4.13
CA THR A 108 11.51 7.79 3.71
C THR A 108 10.03 7.43 3.67
N ILE A 109 9.19 8.43 3.38
CA ILE A 109 7.75 8.23 3.15
C ILE A 109 7.45 7.31 1.96
N ALA A 110 8.38 7.14 1.02
CA ALA A 110 8.23 6.19 -0.07
C ALA A 110 8.23 4.75 0.45
N ASP A 111 9.16 4.41 1.37
CA ASP A 111 9.19 3.10 2.03
C ASP A 111 7.93 2.86 2.85
N MET A 112 7.44 3.89 3.56
CA MET A 112 6.21 3.80 4.35
C MET A 112 4.99 3.47 3.49
N ALA A 113 4.91 4.05 2.30
CA ALA A 113 3.80 3.83 1.38
C ALA A 113 3.84 2.45 0.72
N ILE A 114 5.06 1.94 0.39
CA ILE A 114 5.24 0.69 -0.36
C ILE A 114 5.13 -0.55 0.55
N LEU A 115 5.69 -0.49 1.76
CA LEU A 115 5.80 -1.64 2.66
C LEU A 115 4.49 -2.39 2.91
N PRO A 116 3.36 -1.72 3.23
CA PRO A 116 2.10 -2.42 3.52
C PRO A 116 1.61 -3.28 2.36
N TRP A 117 1.82 -2.84 1.13
CA TRP A 117 1.41 -3.58 -0.07
C TRP A 117 2.21 -4.88 -0.26
N THR A 118 3.43 -4.94 0.25
CA THR A 118 4.25 -6.17 0.21
C THR A 118 3.91 -7.16 1.32
N LYS A 119 3.06 -6.80 2.30
CA LYS A 119 2.64 -7.71 3.39
C LYS A 119 1.95 -8.96 2.85
N SER A 120 1.12 -8.79 1.85
CA SER A 120 0.28 -9.84 1.28
C SER A 120 0.88 -10.49 0.01
N TYR A 121 2.19 -10.49 -0.15
CA TYR A 121 2.86 -11.02 -1.35
C TYR A 121 2.42 -12.45 -1.73
N ALA A 122 2.29 -13.34 -0.74
CA ALA A 122 1.85 -14.71 -0.98
C ALA A 122 0.42 -14.77 -1.53
N ARG A 123 -0.49 -13.92 -0.99
CA ARG A 123 -1.86 -13.80 -1.49
C ARG A 123 -1.92 -13.19 -2.90
N GLN A 124 -0.90 -12.42 -3.27
CA GLN A 124 -0.74 -11.87 -4.62
C GLN A 124 -0.12 -12.88 -5.61
N GLY A 125 0.17 -14.11 -5.16
CA GLY A 125 0.82 -15.13 -5.99
C GLY A 125 2.31 -14.87 -6.23
N ILE A 126 2.94 -14.01 -5.42
CA ILE A 126 4.35 -13.66 -5.52
C ILE A 126 5.20 -14.61 -4.68
N ASP A 127 6.17 -15.23 -5.31
CA ASP A 127 7.24 -15.96 -4.63
C ASP A 127 8.34 -14.97 -4.23
N ILE A 128 8.36 -14.60 -2.95
CA ILE A 128 9.28 -13.58 -2.43
C ILE A 128 10.75 -14.03 -2.52
N ALA A 129 11.03 -15.32 -2.62
CA ALA A 129 12.39 -15.83 -2.77
C ALA A 129 13.03 -15.41 -4.12
N LYS A 130 12.22 -15.06 -5.10
CA LYS A 130 12.69 -14.51 -6.38
C LYS A 130 13.07 -13.03 -6.31
N PHE A 131 12.80 -12.36 -5.19
CA PHE A 131 13.01 -10.93 -4.95
C PHE A 131 13.82 -10.70 -3.67
N PRO A 132 15.10 -11.10 -3.64
CA PRO A 132 15.91 -11.13 -2.41
C PRO A 132 16.13 -9.75 -1.79
N ASN A 133 16.20 -8.68 -2.60
CA ASN A 133 16.36 -7.31 -2.10
C ASN A 133 15.08 -6.83 -1.39
N ILE A 134 13.91 -7.19 -1.91
CA ILE A 134 12.63 -6.92 -1.22
C ILE A 134 12.57 -7.72 0.08
N ALA A 135 12.96 -8.99 0.08
CA ALA A 135 12.97 -9.81 1.30
C ALA A 135 13.83 -9.17 2.39
N ARG A 136 15.08 -8.78 2.07
CA ARG A 136 16.01 -8.06 2.96
C ARG A 136 15.39 -6.75 3.48
N TRP A 137 14.90 -5.91 2.58
CA TRP A 137 14.30 -4.62 2.92
C TRP A 137 13.08 -4.78 3.84
N ARG A 138 12.20 -5.74 3.56
CA ARG A 138 11.05 -6.04 4.41
C ARG A 138 11.48 -6.46 5.82
N GLU A 139 12.48 -7.32 5.94
CA GLU A 139 13.03 -7.74 7.24
C GLU A 139 13.58 -6.54 8.01
N THR A 140 14.38 -5.69 7.35
CA THR A 140 14.91 -4.46 7.93
C THR A 140 13.80 -3.55 8.45
N LEU A 141 12.72 -3.35 7.69
CA LEU A 141 11.62 -2.50 8.09
C LEU A 141 10.74 -3.12 9.19
N HIS A 142 10.51 -4.42 9.16
CA HIS A 142 9.76 -5.11 10.22
C HIS A 142 10.45 -5.06 11.58
N ASN A 143 11.77 -4.91 11.62
CA ASN A 143 12.53 -4.72 12.87
C ASN A 143 12.41 -3.29 13.45
N ARG A 144 11.77 -2.34 12.74
CA ARG A 144 11.52 -0.99 13.26
C ARG A 144 10.36 -1.01 14.25
N LYS A 145 10.59 -0.52 15.47
CA LYS A 145 9.57 -0.47 16.54
C LYS A 145 8.26 0.21 16.10
N ALA A 146 8.35 1.28 15.29
CA ALA A 146 7.17 1.98 14.79
C ALA A 146 6.36 1.13 13.79
N VAL A 147 7.03 0.31 12.98
CA VAL A 147 6.35 -0.63 12.05
C VAL A 147 5.69 -1.76 12.83
N GLN A 148 6.38 -2.33 13.82
CA GLN A 148 5.81 -3.34 14.71
C GLN A 148 4.56 -2.82 15.41
N LYS A 149 4.63 -1.60 15.98
CA LYS A 149 3.48 -0.98 16.65
C LYS A 149 2.30 -0.73 15.68
N ALA A 150 2.58 -0.32 14.45
CA ALA A 150 1.53 -0.15 13.44
C ALA A 150 0.82 -1.47 13.11
N TYR A 151 1.58 -2.57 12.99
CA TYR A 151 0.98 -3.90 12.74
C TYR A 151 0.27 -4.49 13.97
N GLU A 152 0.70 -4.17 15.18
CA GLU A 152 -0.04 -4.52 16.40
C GLU A 152 -1.41 -3.83 16.40
N ILE A 153 -1.45 -2.51 16.13
CA ILE A 153 -2.71 -1.75 16.06
C ILE A 153 -3.61 -2.29 14.94
N GLU A 154 -3.04 -2.62 13.77
CA GLU A 154 -3.79 -3.24 12.68
C GLU A 154 -4.43 -4.54 13.13
N ALA A 155 -3.68 -5.42 13.81
CA ALA A 155 -4.19 -6.69 14.31
C ALA A 155 -5.28 -6.51 15.40
N GLU A 156 -5.13 -5.52 16.29
CA GLU A 156 -6.15 -5.14 17.28
C GLU A 156 -7.46 -4.72 16.58
N ILE A 157 -7.36 -3.84 15.58
CA ILE A 157 -8.52 -3.37 14.80
C ILE A 157 -9.16 -4.54 14.02
N GLU A 158 -8.36 -5.39 13.37
CA GLU A 158 -8.86 -6.58 12.68
C GLU A 158 -9.58 -7.54 13.61
N ALA A 159 -9.09 -7.72 14.84
CA ALA A 159 -9.74 -8.55 15.85
C ALA A 159 -11.08 -7.96 16.31
N GLU A 160 -11.15 -6.65 16.54
CA GLU A 160 -12.39 -5.96 16.92
C GLU A 160 -13.43 -5.96 15.80
N MET A 161 -12.98 -5.84 14.54
CA MET A 161 -13.85 -5.84 13.36
C MET A 161 -14.14 -7.25 12.83
N GLY A 162 -13.38 -8.23 13.28
CA GLY A 162 -13.13 -9.50 12.61
C GLY A 162 -14.32 -10.45 12.45
N GLU A 163 -15.44 -10.24 13.14
CA GLU A 163 -16.66 -11.01 12.89
C GLU A 163 -17.66 -10.26 11.99
N LYS A 164 -17.66 -8.92 12.04
CA LYS A 164 -18.60 -8.10 11.26
C LYS A 164 -18.22 -7.93 9.78
N ASN A 165 -16.95 -8.11 9.43
CA ASN A 165 -16.42 -7.84 8.09
C ASN A 165 -16.04 -9.10 7.28
N LYS A 166 -16.36 -10.29 7.76
CA LYS A 166 -16.20 -11.54 6.98
C LYS A 166 -17.31 -11.77 5.95
N THR A 167 -17.91 -10.70 5.45
CA THR A 167 -18.90 -10.82 4.38
C THR A 167 -18.21 -11.38 3.14
N ASP A 168 -18.51 -12.62 2.81
CA ASP A 168 -18.14 -13.18 1.52
C ASP A 168 -18.82 -12.33 0.44
N LEU A 169 -18.04 -11.69 -0.42
CA LEU A 169 -18.59 -10.84 -1.48
C LEU A 169 -19.59 -11.59 -2.36
N ARG A 170 -19.48 -12.91 -2.43
CA ARG A 170 -20.44 -13.79 -3.13
C ARG A 170 -21.82 -13.82 -2.46
N GLU A 171 -21.88 -13.58 -1.16
CA GLU A 171 -23.12 -13.58 -0.36
C GLU A 171 -23.82 -12.21 -0.32
N LEU A 172 -23.15 -11.14 -0.81
CA LEU A 172 -23.74 -9.80 -0.85
C LEU A 172 -25.06 -9.80 -1.64
N SER A 173 -26.07 -9.10 -1.13
CA SER A 173 -27.28 -8.76 -1.89
C SER A 173 -26.94 -7.89 -3.11
N GLY A 174 -27.85 -7.80 -4.07
CA GLY A 174 -27.65 -6.94 -5.24
C GLY A 174 -27.49 -5.46 -4.85
N GLU A 175 -28.15 -4.99 -3.80
CA GLU A 175 -28.02 -3.61 -3.30
C GLU A 175 -26.64 -3.37 -2.64
N GLU A 176 -26.18 -4.28 -1.81
CA GLU A 176 -24.86 -4.18 -1.17
C GLU A 176 -23.75 -4.22 -2.21
N TRP A 177 -23.89 -5.08 -3.21
CA TRP A 177 -22.98 -5.14 -4.34
C TRP A 177 -22.90 -3.81 -5.09
N GLN A 178 -24.07 -3.22 -5.42
CA GLN A 178 -24.14 -1.94 -6.12
C GLN A 178 -23.53 -0.79 -5.30
N LYS A 179 -23.71 -0.78 -3.98
CA LYS A 179 -23.09 0.20 -3.08
C LYS A 179 -21.55 0.10 -3.08
N LEU A 180 -21.03 -1.12 -3.12
CA LEU A 180 -19.56 -1.35 -3.06
C LEU A 180 -18.86 -1.16 -4.41
N PHE A 181 -19.49 -1.60 -5.49
CA PHE A 181 -18.84 -1.69 -6.81
C PHE A 181 -19.46 -0.79 -7.89
N GLY A 182 -20.58 -0.14 -7.61
CA GLY A 182 -21.26 0.73 -8.58
C GLY A 182 -21.88 0.00 -9.78
N THR A 183 -21.93 -1.34 -9.75
CA THR A 183 -22.40 -2.18 -10.84
C THR A 183 -23.43 -3.19 -10.33
N THR A 184 -24.22 -3.76 -11.25
CA THR A 184 -25.12 -4.87 -10.93
C THR A 184 -24.32 -6.11 -10.55
N LYS A 185 -24.75 -6.83 -9.51
CA LYS A 185 -24.13 -8.10 -9.13
C LYS A 185 -24.20 -9.09 -10.30
N PRO A 186 -23.07 -9.67 -10.72
CA PRO A 186 -23.05 -10.72 -11.75
C PRO A 186 -23.91 -11.93 -11.32
N LYS A 187 -24.56 -12.56 -12.29
CA LYS A 187 -25.36 -13.78 -12.08
C LYS A 187 -24.47 -15.00 -11.93
#